data_04288396317efed2035f6472d44efb5e
#
_entry.id   04288396317efed2035f6472d44efb5e
#
_cell.length_a   1.000
_cell.length_b   1.000
_cell.length_c   1.000
_cell.angle_alpha   90.00
_cell.angle_beta   90.00
_cell.angle_gamma   90.00
#
_symmetry.space_group_name_H-M   'P 1'
#
loop_
_entity.id
_entity.type
_entity.pdbx_description
1 polymer ?
#
loop_
_entity_poly.entity_id
_entity_poly.type
_entity_poly.pdbx_seq_one_letter_code
_entity_poly.pdbx_strand_id
1 'polypeptide(L)'
;MDRDTGASRRSGALGEVRAEQLLRDKEYDILAHNYVAPGAEIDLIAQDGAVIVFVEVKTRTKSGASGRESVTREKQRRICRGAIHYMMKHGLMGRQARFDVIEIQGTRVTHIVNAFPYQGPMV
;
A
#
# COMPACT_ATOMS: atom_id res chain seq x y z
N MET A 1 8.09 -4.76 -22.64
CA MET A 1 7.61 -4.73 -22.49
C MET A 1 6.74 -4.85 -22.28
N ASP A 2 6.71 -4.74 -22.02
CA ASP A 2 5.97 -4.78 -21.83
C ASP A 2 5.08 -4.63 -21.78
N ARG A 3 4.89 -5.07 -21.85
CA ARG A 3 4.11 -4.76 -21.87
C ARG A 3 3.07 -4.94 -21.41
N ASP A 4 3.25 -5.69 -20.79
CA ASP A 4 2.35 -5.84 -20.12
C ASP A 4 1.33 -5.08 -20.31
N THR A 5 0.68 -5.21 -20.39
CA THR A 5 -0.04 -4.58 -21.13
C THR A 5 -0.21 -3.21 -20.74
N GLY A 6 -0.19 -2.29 -21.65
CA GLY A 6 -0.25 -0.89 -21.37
C GLY A 6 -1.52 -0.47 -20.65
N ALA A 7 -2.61 -1.09 -20.99
CA ALA A 7 -3.89 -0.75 -20.38
C ALA A 7 -3.90 -1.08 -18.89
N SER A 8 -3.37 -2.23 -18.54
CA SER A 8 -3.32 -2.64 -17.13
C SER A 8 -2.40 -1.72 -16.32
N ARG A 9 -1.26 -1.37 -16.90
CA ARG A 9 -0.35 -0.45 -16.22
C ARG A 9 -0.95 0.92 -16.02
N ARG A 10 -1.61 1.45 -17.05
CA ARG A 10 -2.25 2.76 -16.93
C ARG A 10 -3.33 2.77 -15.87
N SER A 11 -4.09 1.69 -15.78
CA SER A 11 -5.13 1.59 -14.77
C SER A 11 -4.53 1.59 -13.38
N GLY A 12 -3.45 0.83 -13.17
CA GLY A 12 -2.76 0.80 -11.89
C GLY A 12 -2.15 2.14 -11.54
N ALA A 13 -1.51 2.79 -12.51
CA ALA A 13 -0.89 4.08 -12.27
C ALA A 13 -1.92 5.13 -11.90
N LEU A 14 -3.06 5.15 -12.57
CA LEU A 14 -4.13 6.08 -12.24
C LEU A 14 -4.69 5.83 -10.85
N GLY A 15 -4.80 4.56 -10.47
CA GLY A 15 -5.26 4.21 -9.14
C GLY A 15 -4.31 4.72 -8.08
N GLU A 16 -3.02 4.58 -8.32
CA GLU A 16 -2.01 5.04 -7.37
C GLU A 16 -2.02 6.56 -7.24
N VAL A 17 -2.22 7.28 -8.34
CA VAL A 17 -2.33 8.74 -8.28
C VAL A 17 -3.53 9.16 -7.45
N ARG A 18 -4.67 8.48 -7.65
CA ARG A 18 -5.88 8.80 -6.90
C ARG A 18 -5.72 8.47 -5.42
N ALA A 19 -5.05 7.37 -5.11
CA ALA A 19 -4.78 6.98 -3.73
C ALA A 19 -3.88 8.01 -3.06
N GLU A 20 -2.83 8.43 -3.76
CA GLU A 20 -1.93 9.43 -3.22
C GLU A 20 -2.67 10.74 -2.94
N GLN A 21 -3.53 11.16 -3.86
CA GLN A 21 -4.29 12.39 -3.67
C GLN A 21 -5.17 12.31 -2.44
N LEU A 22 -5.81 11.15 -2.22
CA LEU A 22 -6.64 10.95 -1.03
C LEU A 22 -5.80 11.12 0.23
N LEU A 23 -4.60 10.54 0.26
CA LEU A 23 -3.74 10.64 1.44
C LEU A 23 -3.27 12.07 1.66
N ARG A 24 -2.94 12.78 0.60
CA ARG A 24 -2.54 14.18 0.72
C ARG A 24 -3.70 15.04 1.21
N ASP A 25 -4.91 14.77 0.76
CA ASP A 25 -6.09 15.50 1.23
C ASP A 25 -6.34 15.24 2.71
N LYS A 26 -5.91 14.09 3.22
CA LYS A 26 -5.98 13.76 4.64
C LYS A 26 -4.76 14.27 5.41
N GLU A 27 -3.87 14.98 4.72
CA GLU A 27 -2.68 15.59 5.31
C GLU A 27 -1.65 14.56 5.76
N TYR A 28 -1.61 13.41 5.08
CA TYR A 28 -0.50 12.48 5.24
C TYR A 28 0.67 12.96 4.40
N ASP A 29 1.87 12.74 4.89
CA ASP A 29 3.08 13.01 4.09
C ASP A 29 3.41 11.76 3.29
N ILE A 30 3.68 11.93 2.00
CA ILE A 30 4.04 10.80 1.15
C ILE A 30 5.56 10.62 1.21
N LEU A 31 6.00 9.46 1.66
CA LEU A 31 7.41 9.16 1.84
C LEU A 31 8.02 8.44 0.65
N ALA A 32 7.24 7.57 -0.02
CA ALA A 32 7.75 6.82 -1.16
C ALA A 32 6.61 6.29 -2.01
N HIS A 33 6.90 6.10 -3.29
CA HIS A 33 6.00 5.45 -4.24
C HIS A 33 6.68 4.20 -4.77
N ASN A 34 5.93 3.13 -4.94
CA ASN A 34 6.40 1.91 -5.61
C ASN A 34 7.75 1.47 -5.03
N TYR A 35 7.78 1.33 -3.72
CA TYR A 35 9.01 0.93 -3.04
C TYR A 35 9.29 -0.54 -3.30
N VAL A 36 10.46 -0.84 -3.85
CA VAL A 36 10.85 -2.19 -4.20
C VAL A 36 11.87 -2.69 -3.18
N ALA A 37 11.55 -3.82 -2.57
CA ALA A 37 12.46 -4.53 -1.67
C ALA A 37 12.63 -5.95 -2.21
N PRO A 38 13.61 -6.70 -1.74
CA PRO A 38 13.76 -8.09 -2.21
C PRO A 38 12.47 -8.88 -1.95
N GLY A 39 11.85 -9.35 -3.03
CA GLY A 39 10.64 -10.16 -2.96
C GLY A 39 9.36 -9.41 -2.60
N ALA A 40 9.38 -8.07 -2.63
CA ALA A 40 8.19 -7.32 -2.25
C ALA A 40 8.17 -5.95 -2.92
N GLU A 41 6.97 -5.44 -3.10
CA GLU A 41 6.78 -4.07 -3.58
C GLU A 41 5.63 -3.45 -2.78
N ILE A 42 5.79 -2.20 -2.36
CA ILE A 42 4.76 -1.48 -1.62
C ILE A 42 4.35 -0.28 -2.45
N ASP A 43 3.05 -0.16 -2.71
CA ASP A 43 2.56 0.86 -3.62
C ASP A 43 2.82 2.28 -3.13
N LEU A 44 2.51 2.54 -1.87
CA LEU A 44 2.76 3.86 -1.28
C LEU A 44 3.22 3.68 0.16
N ILE A 45 4.13 4.54 0.59
CA ILE A 45 4.51 4.64 1.99
C ILE A 45 4.28 6.08 2.40
N ALA A 46 3.56 6.26 3.50
CA ALA A 46 3.16 7.59 3.95
C ALA A 46 3.38 7.71 5.45
N GLN A 47 3.19 8.91 5.95
CA GLN A 47 3.29 9.17 7.37
C GLN A 47 2.05 9.93 7.82
N ASP A 48 1.38 9.40 8.83
CA ASP A 48 0.22 10.01 9.46
C ASP A 48 0.66 10.41 10.86
N GLY A 49 1.00 11.67 11.06
CA GLY A 49 1.58 12.10 12.33
C GLY A 49 2.87 11.34 12.60
N ALA A 50 2.89 10.55 13.67
CA ALA A 50 4.06 9.77 14.06
C ALA A 50 4.05 8.35 13.49
N VAL A 51 2.98 7.96 12.78
CA VAL A 51 2.79 6.58 12.34
C VAL A 51 3.23 6.42 10.90
N ILE A 52 4.05 5.41 10.63
CA ILE A 52 4.45 5.07 9.27
C ILE A 52 3.37 4.16 8.69
N VAL A 53 2.86 4.51 7.51
CA VAL A 53 1.71 3.81 6.92
C VAL A 53 2.15 3.17 5.61
N PHE A 54 2.01 1.86 5.52
CA PHE A 54 2.32 1.10 4.31
C PHE A 54 1.00 0.80 3.61
N VAL A 55 0.86 1.23 2.36
CA VAL A 55 -0.43 1.23 1.68
C VAL A 55 -0.40 0.35 0.45
N GLU A 56 -1.36 -0.55 0.38
CA GLU A 56 -1.63 -1.34 -0.82
C GLU A 56 -2.80 -0.71 -1.56
N VAL A 57 -2.63 -0.43 -2.84
CA VAL A 57 -3.68 0.15 -3.68
C VAL A 57 -4.30 -0.95 -4.52
N LYS A 58 -5.61 -1.10 -4.43
CA LYS A 58 -6.33 -2.16 -5.13
C LYS A 58 -7.40 -1.55 -6.02
N THR A 59 -7.26 -1.74 -7.33
CA THR A 59 -8.26 -1.25 -8.29
C THR A 59 -9.16 -2.40 -8.66
N ARG A 60 -10.47 -2.17 -8.58
CA ARG A 60 -11.46 -3.18 -8.90
C ARG A 60 -12.36 -2.69 -10.02
N THR A 61 -12.76 -3.62 -10.87
CA THR A 61 -13.61 -3.28 -12.00
C THR A 61 -15.07 -3.58 -11.71
N LYS A 62 -15.36 -4.40 -10.69
CA LYS A 62 -16.73 -4.70 -10.34
C LYS A 62 -16.80 -5.07 -8.87
N SER A 63 -18.01 -5.18 -8.37
CA SER A 63 -18.26 -5.53 -6.98
C SER A 63 -17.62 -6.86 -6.64
N GLY A 64 -17.22 -7.00 -5.41
CA GLY A 64 -16.63 -8.22 -4.93
C GLY A 64 -16.28 -8.07 -3.48
N ALA A 65 -15.30 -8.85 -3.03
CA ALA A 65 -14.83 -8.78 -1.66
C ALA A 65 -14.29 -7.39 -1.35
N SER A 66 -14.30 -6.99 -0.11
CA SER A 66 -13.72 -5.72 0.32
C SER A 66 -12.22 -5.72 0.06
N GLY A 67 -11.60 -4.55 0.06
CA GLY A 67 -10.17 -4.42 -0.13
C GLY A 67 -9.38 -5.26 0.85
N ARG A 68 -9.85 -5.34 2.10
CA ARG A 68 -9.20 -6.14 3.13
C ARG A 68 -9.16 -7.61 2.74
N GLU A 69 -10.27 -8.13 2.23
CA GLU A 69 -10.39 -9.53 1.86
C GLU A 69 -9.61 -9.86 0.60
N SER A 70 -9.36 -8.85 -0.25
CA SER A 70 -8.68 -9.07 -1.51
C SER A 70 -7.18 -9.13 -1.36
N VAL A 71 -6.64 -8.77 -0.21
CA VAL A 71 -5.19 -8.85 0.04
C VAL A 71 -4.93 -10.15 0.78
N THR A 72 -4.41 -11.14 0.06
CA THR A 72 -4.21 -12.48 0.62
C THR A 72 -3.17 -12.48 1.73
N ARG A 73 -3.18 -13.52 2.55
CA ARG A 73 -2.19 -13.66 3.61
C ARG A 73 -0.77 -13.65 3.07
N GLU A 74 -0.57 -14.30 1.95
CA GLU A 74 0.76 -14.32 1.33
C GLU A 74 1.18 -12.92 0.91
N LYS A 75 0.27 -12.16 0.31
CA LYS A 75 0.56 -10.79 -0.07
C LYS A 75 0.83 -9.94 1.16
N GLN A 76 0.04 -10.14 2.22
CA GLN A 76 0.25 -9.41 3.47
C GLN A 76 1.64 -9.68 4.02
N ARG A 77 2.09 -10.93 4.00
CA ARG A 77 3.43 -11.28 4.49
C ARG A 77 4.52 -10.61 3.66
N ARG A 78 4.31 -10.56 2.32
CA ARG A 78 5.29 -9.88 1.46
C ARG A 78 5.35 -8.39 1.76
N ILE A 79 4.20 -7.76 1.95
CA ILE A 79 4.14 -6.34 2.29
C ILE A 79 4.85 -6.11 3.63
N CYS A 80 4.65 -6.99 4.59
CA CYS A 80 5.31 -6.86 5.90
C CYS A 80 6.83 -6.97 5.75
N ARG A 81 7.32 -7.87 4.91
CA ARG A 81 8.77 -7.96 4.67
C ARG A 81 9.31 -6.69 4.04
N GLY A 82 8.57 -6.14 3.08
CA GLY A 82 8.96 -4.88 2.45
C GLY A 82 8.97 -3.73 3.44
N ALA A 83 8.01 -3.73 4.35
CA ALA A 83 7.91 -2.70 5.38
C ALA A 83 9.11 -2.74 6.32
N ILE A 84 9.49 -3.94 6.76
CA ILE A 84 10.66 -4.09 7.63
C ILE A 84 11.92 -3.63 6.89
N HIS A 85 12.05 -4.01 5.62
CA HIS A 85 13.19 -3.58 4.82
C HIS A 85 13.27 -2.05 4.76
N TYR A 86 12.13 -1.40 4.52
CA TYR A 86 12.09 0.05 4.47
C TYR A 86 12.47 0.67 5.81
N MET A 87 11.90 0.17 6.90
CA MET A 87 12.13 0.74 8.21
C MET A 87 13.57 0.55 8.66
N MET A 88 14.16 -0.61 8.37
CA MET A 88 15.57 -0.83 8.70
C MET A 88 16.48 0.07 7.89
N LYS A 89 16.18 0.20 6.60
CA LYS A 89 17.01 1.02 5.70
C LYS A 89 17.00 2.49 6.11
N HIS A 90 15.88 2.97 6.63
CA HIS A 90 15.71 4.39 6.94
C HIS A 90 15.79 4.69 8.44
N GLY A 91 16.21 3.72 9.25
CA GLY A 91 16.41 3.95 10.67
C GLY A 91 15.13 4.20 11.43
N LEU A 92 14.04 3.57 11.01
CA LEU A 92 12.73 3.80 11.60
C LEU A 92 12.25 2.69 12.49
N MET A 93 13.10 1.68 12.77
CA MET A 93 12.69 0.58 13.64
C MET A 93 12.32 1.13 15.01
N GLY A 94 11.25 0.60 15.57
CA GLY A 94 10.73 1.10 16.83
C GLY A 94 9.64 2.16 16.68
N ARG A 95 9.47 2.72 15.48
CA ARG A 95 8.38 3.64 15.21
C ARG A 95 7.08 2.87 15.04
N GLN A 96 5.96 3.49 15.38
CA GLN A 96 4.67 2.90 15.10
C GLN A 96 4.44 2.79 13.61
N ALA A 97 3.82 1.69 13.19
CA ALA A 97 3.51 1.47 11.79
C ALA A 97 2.18 0.75 11.68
N ARG A 98 1.53 0.91 10.53
CA ARG A 98 0.32 0.16 10.25
C ARG A 98 0.21 -0.09 8.76
N PHE A 99 -0.69 -0.99 8.39
CA PHE A 99 -0.90 -1.40 7.01
C PHE A 99 -2.30 -1.02 6.60
N ASP A 100 -2.41 -0.18 5.57
CA ASP A 100 -3.68 0.29 5.07
C ASP A 100 -3.90 -0.24 3.66
N VAL A 101 -5.16 -0.30 3.25
CA VAL A 101 -5.53 -0.63 1.87
C VAL A 101 -6.39 0.51 1.34
N ILE A 102 -6.10 0.95 0.13
CA ILE A 102 -6.97 1.88 -0.57
C ILE A 102 -7.56 1.14 -1.75
N GLU A 103 -8.88 1.00 -1.74
CA GLU A 103 -9.61 0.30 -2.78
C GLU A 103 -10.27 1.33 -3.69
N ILE A 104 -10.07 1.16 -4.99
CA ILE A 104 -10.62 2.05 -6.00
C ILE A 104 -11.56 1.27 -6.88
N GLN A 105 -12.80 1.72 -6.97
CA GLN A 105 -13.79 1.08 -7.81
C GLN A 105 -14.56 2.18 -8.54
N GLY A 106 -14.27 2.36 -9.83
CA GLY A 106 -14.84 3.46 -10.59
C GLY A 106 -14.44 4.80 -9.99
N THR A 107 -15.42 5.58 -9.59
CA THR A 107 -15.17 6.88 -8.95
C THR A 107 -15.07 6.77 -7.42
N ARG A 108 -15.34 5.59 -6.87
CA ARG A 108 -15.32 5.40 -5.41
C ARG A 108 -13.91 5.05 -4.96
N VAL A 109 -13.41 5.76 -3.97
CA VAL A 109 -12.12 5.48 -3.34
C VAL A 109 -12.38 5.23 -1.87
N THR A 110 -12.00 4.04 -1.39
CA THR A 110 -12.24 3.65 -0.01
C THR A 110 -10.91 3.41 0.67
N HIS A 111 -10.69 4.07 1.79
CA HIS A 111 -9.46 3.93 2.56
C HIS A 111 -9.75 3.07 3.78
N ILE A 112 -9.14 1.89 3.83
CA ILE A 112 -9.29 0.97 4.95
C ILE A 112 -8.06 1.12 5.83
N VAL A 113 -8.22 1.81 6.94
CA VAL A 113 -7.14 2.08 7.88
C VAL A 113 -6.92 0.83 8.73
N ASN A 114 -5.66 0.47 8.90
CA ASN A 114 -5.27 -0.68 9.72
C ASN A 114 -5.95 -1.95 9.21
N ALA A 115 -5.78 -2.20 7.92
CA ALA A 115 -6.49 -3.27 7.23
C ALA A 115 -6.07 -4.67 7.67
N PHE A 116 -4.81 -4.85 8.09
CA PHE A 116 -4.34 -6.14 8.58
C PHE A 116 -3.14 -5.91 9.51
N PRO A 117 -2.89 -6.88 10.42
CA PRO A 117 -1.77 -6.73 11.35
C PRO A 117 -0.44 -7.14 10.72
N TYR A 118 0.65 -6.79 11.37
CA TYR A 118 1.95 -7.26 10.96
C TYR A 118 1.99 -8.79 10.99
N GLN A 119 2.50 -9.37 9.93
CA GLN A 119 2.63 -10.82 9.80
C GLN A 119 4.03 -11.13 9.34
N GLY A 120 4.85 -11.56 10.25
CA GLY A 120 6.22 -11.89 9.94
C GLY A 120 6.96 -12.21 11.21
N PRO A 121 8.25 -12.50 11.11
CA PRO A 121 9.03 -12.82 12.28
C PRO A 121 9.18 -11.60 13.18
N MET A 122 9.37 -11.85 14.45
CA MET A 122 9.69 -10.78 15.39
C MET A 122 11.08 -10.26 15.06
N VAL A 123 11.25 -8.98 15.18
CA VAL A 123 12.51 -8.34 14.81
C VAL A 123 13.10 -7.67 16.04
#